data_4337693245cc081a8a8e46a53039c172
#
_entry.id   4337693245cc081a8a8e46a53039c172
#
_cell.length_a   1.000
_cell.length_b   1.000
_cell.length_c   1.000
_cell.angle_alpha   90.00
_cell.angle_beta   90.00
_cell.angle_gamma   90.00
#
_symmetry.space_group_name_H-M   'P 1'
#
loop_
_entity.id
_entity.type
_entity.pdbx_description
1 polymer ?
#
loop_
_entity_poly.entity_id
_entity_poly.type
_entity_poly.pdbx_seq_one_letter_code
_entity_poly.pdbx_strand_id
1 'polypeptide(L)'
;MTTTTPAVAVPTPTRKQRRASEAAESAHQKLSSPWASFAAVVIAVLWTIPTLGLFISSFRPEDEVKGSGWWTWFTNPSFTFSNYDAVLNGSDTDLATFFINSIVITLPSVVIPITLATMAAYAFAWMKFPGRDTLFVGVFAMQIVPIQVTMIPLLSLYVSPPFGLPSLAGSEAFGGGFYTIWLSHSIFALPLAIYLLHNFMKEIPTELVEAARVDGAGHVRIFARIMLPLMTPSIAALGIFQFLWVWNDLLVALVFGGGNLDVSPLTVRLAELSGTRGQDWHLLSAGAFVSLIIPLIVFLSLQRYFVRGLLAGSVKG
;
A
#
# COMPACT_ATOMS: atom_id res chain seq x y z
N MET A 1 -39.02 -10.45 -52.98
CA MET A 1 -38.06 -9.35 -52.83
C MET A 1 -37.18 -9.65 -51.64
N THR A 2 -36.01 -10.23 -51.87
CA THR A 2 -35.02 -10.57 -50.83
C THR A 2 -34.08 -9.39 -50.70
N THR A 3 -34.18 -8.65 -49.59
CA THR A 3 -33.28 -7.55 -49.25
C THR A 3 -31.98 -8.13 -48.67
N THR A 4 -30.93 -8.13 -49.46
CA THR A 4 -29.57 -8.44 -49.01
C THR A 4 -29.02 -7.21 -48.28
N THR A 5 -28.81 -7.34 -46.96
CA THR A 5 -28.10 -6.37 -46.13
C THR A 5 -26.63 -6.30 -46.59
N PRO A 6 -26.04 -5.13 -46.87
CA PRO A 6 -24.64 -5.04 -47.26
C PRO A 6 -23.75 -5.42 -46.06
N ALA A 7 -22.79 -6.31 -46.29
CA ALA A 7 -21.76 -6.68 -45.31
C ALA A 7 -20.90 -5.44 -44.96
N VAL A 8 -20.87 -5.07 -43.68
CA VAL A 8 -19.99 -4.01 -43.16
C VAL A 8 -18.54 -4.46 -43.38
N ALA A 9 -17.83 -3.76 -44.23
CA ALA A 9 -16.40 -4.01 -44.47
C ALA A 9 -15.60 -3.76 -43.19
N VAL A 10 -15.00 -4.81 -42.63
CA VAL A 10 -14.07 -4.69 -41.49
C VAL A 10 -12.82 -3.92 -41.97
N PRO A 11 -12.46 -2.80 -41.35
CA PRO A 11 -11.30 -2.02 -41.79
C PRO A 11 -10.02 -2.87 -41.66
N THR A 12 -9.25 -2.94 -42.74
CA THR A 12 -7.95 -3.63 -42.74
C THR A 12 -6.97 -2.92 -41.80
N PRO A 13 -6.31 -3.64 -40.90
CA PRO A 13 -5.40 -3.03 -39.91
C PRO A 13 -4.24 -2.30 -40.60
N THR A 14 -3.94 -1.10 -40.11
CA THR A 14 -2.83 -0.28 -40.65
C THR A 14 -1.48 -0.97 -40.43
N ARG A 15 -0.47 -0.60 -41.21
CA ARG A 15 0.91 -1.17 -41.10
C ARG A 15 1.49 -1.03 -39.68
N LYS A 16 1.09 0.03 -38.94
CA LYS A 16 1.49 0.28 -37.53
C LYS A 16 0.79 -0.69 -36.57
N GLN A 17 -0.49 -0.99 -36.82
CA GLN A 17 -1.27 -1.96 -36.04
C GLN A 17 -0.78 -3.40 -36.26
N ARG A 18 -0.43 -3.78 -37.51
CA ARG A 18 0.17 -5.08 -37.78
C ARG A 18 1.52 -5.27 -37.10
N ARG A 19 2.41 -4.25 -37.13
CA ARG A 19 3.69 -4.32 -36.41
C ARG A 19 3.52 -4.39 -34.91
N ALA A 20 2.52 -3.71 -34.33
CA ALA A 20 2.23 -3.79 -32.90
C ALA A 20 1.70 -5.18 -32.52
N SER A 21 0.81 -5.78 -33.31
CA SER A 21 0.32 -7.15 -33.06
C SER A 21 1.42 -8.19 -33.24
N GLU A 22 2.26 -8.10 -34.27
CA GLU A 22 3.41 -8.98 -34.46
C GLU A 22 4.45 -8.88 -33.33
N ALA A 23 4.70 -7.65 -32.82
CA ALA A 23 5.56 -7.44 -31.68
C ALA A 23 4.96 -8.01 -30.39
N ALA A 24 3.65 -7.85 -30.18
CA ALA A 24 2.94 -8.44 -29.05
C ALA A 24 2.92 -9.98 -29.08
N GLU A 25 2.67 -10.56 -30.26
CA GLU A 25 2.71 -12.03 -30.47
C GLU A 25 4.12 -12.58 -30.25
N SER A 26 5.15 -11.90 -30.78
CA SER A 26 6.54 -12.31 -30.58
C SER A 26 6.99 -12.19 -29.11
N ALA A 27 6.51 -11.17 -28.39
CA ALA A 27 6.74 -11.03 -26.96
C ALA A 27 6.03 -12.13 -26.17
N HIS A 28 4.79 -12.44 -26.52
CA HIS A 28 4.03 -13.53 -25.89
C HIS A 28 4.66 -14.89 -26.11
N GLN A 29 5.17 -15.17 -27.34
CA GLN A 29 5.91 -16.40 -27.64
C GLN A 29 7.24 -16.49 -26.89
N LYS A 30 7.98 -15.37 -26.74
CA LYS A 30 9.22 -15.35 -25.96
C LYS A 30 8.98 -15.55 -24.46
N LEU A 31 7.88 -15.02 -23.91
CA LEU A 31 7.48 -15.20 -22.51
C LEU A 31 6.94 -16.61 -22.22
N SER A 32 6.41 -17.32 -23.23
CA SER A 32 5.97 -18.72 -23.12
C SER A 32 7.09 -19.74 -23.44
N SER A 33 8.31 -19.29 -23.64
CA SER A 33 9.44 -20.19 -23.87
C SER A 33 9.74 -21.04 -22.63
N PRO A 34 10.05 -22.35 -22.77
CA PRO A 34 10.35 -23.23 -21.64
C PRO A 34 11.50 -22.67 -20.76
N TRP A 35 12.45 -21.99 -21.37
CA TRP A 35 13.58 -21.36 -20.66
C TRP A 35 13.16 -20.16 -19.81
N ALA A 36 12.22 -19.33 -20.30
CA ALA A 36 11.68 -18.22 -19.52
C ALA A 36 10.88 -18.74 -18.32
N SER A 37 10.08 -19.78 -18.52
CA SER A 37 9.33 -20.44 -17.44
C SER A 37 10.27 -21.08 -16.42
N PHE A 38 11.32 -21.76 -16.87
CA PHE A 38 12.34 -22.32 -15.99
C PHE A 38 13.05 -21.23 -15.17
N ALA A 39 13.49 -20.15 -15.83
CA ALA A 39 14.14 -19.03 -15.15
C ALA A 39 13.20 -18.40 -14.10
N ALA A 40 11.91 -18.22 -14.44
CA ALA A 40 10.92 -17.69 -13.50
C ALA A 40 10.73 -18.59 -12.28
N VAL A 41 10.67 -19.91 -12.48
CA VAL A 41 10.58 -20.90 -11.37
C VAL A 41 11.84 -20.85 -10.50
N VAL A 42 13.04 -20.84 -11.12
CA VAL A 42 14.30 -20.75 -10.36
C VAL A 42 14.35 -19.47 -9.53
N ILE A 43 14.02 -18.34 -10.11
CA ILE A 43 13.95 -17.07 -9.39
C ILE A 43 12.94 -17.15 -8.23
N ALA A 44 11.74 -17.68 -8.48
CA ALA A 44 10.72 -17.83 -7.45
C ALA A 44 11.20 -18.73 -6.29
N VAL A 45 11.85 -19.84 -6.60
CA VAL A 45 12.43 -20.75 -5.59
C VAL A 45 13.52 -20.02 -4.79
N LEU A 46 14.45 -19.34 -5.46
CA LEU A 46 15.52 -18.59 -4.77
C LEU A 46 14.97 -17.50 -3.84
N TRP A 47 13.92 -16.78 -4.26
CA TRP A 47 13.24 -15.78 -3.43
C TRP A 47 12.48 -16.39 -2.24
N THR A 48 12.04 -17.64 -2.37
CA THR A 48 11.30 -18.32 -1.32
C THR A 48 12.22 -18.85 -0.21
N ILE A 49 13.49 -19.14 -0.53
CA ILE A 49 14.47 -19.72 0.41
C ILE A 49 14.60 -18.90 1.72
N PRO A 50 14.84 -17.58 1.70
CA PRO A 50 14.94 -16.80 2.95
C PRO A 50 13.66 -16.85 3.79
N THR A 51 12.49 -16.73 3.14
CA THR A 51 11.19 -16.79 3.82
C THR A 51 10.94 -18.18 4.42
N LEU A 52 11.30 -19.24 3.70
CA LEU A 52 11.24 -20.63 4.21
C LEU A 52 12.16 -20.82 5.42
N GLY A 53 13.37 -20.26 5.36
CA GLY A 53 14.31 -20.28 6.46
C GLY A 53 13.77 -19.62 7.73
N LEU A 54 13.17 -18.44 7.59
CA LEU A 54 12.49 -17.77 8.71
C LEU A 54 11.29 -18.59 9.21
N PHE A 55 10.49 -19.17 8.31
CA PHE A 55 9.35 -20.00 8.65
C PHE A 55 9.78 -21.21 9.49
N ILE A 56 10.80 -21.94 9.05
CA ILE A 56 11.34 -23.07 9.80
C ILE A 56 11.89 -22.59 11.16
N SER A 57 12.64 -21.49 11.19
CA SER A 57 13.21 -20.94 12.41
C SER A 57 12.14 -20.53 13.43
N SER A 58 10.97 -20.08 12.99
CA SER A 58 9.87 -19.68 13.88
C SER A 58 9.30 -20.84 14.71
N PHE A 59 9.50 -22.08 14.26
CA PHE A 59 9.07 -23.31 14.98
C PHE A 59 10.22 -24.07 15.65
N ARG A 60 11.47 -23.59 15.54
CA ARG A 60 12.61 -24.26 16.17
C ARG A 60 12.84 -23.76 17.60
N PRO A 61 13.24 -24.63 18.53
CA PRO A 61 13.67 -24.20 19.85
C PRO A 61 14.81 -23.18 19.81
N GLU A 62 14.85 -22.30 20.81
CA GLU A 62 15.83 -21.21 20.92
C GLU A 62 17.28 -21.70 20.77
N ASP A 63 17.66 -22.76 21.51
CA ASP A 63 19.01 -23.31 21.52
C ASP A 63 19.45 -23.78 20.14
N GLU A 64 18.54 -24.37 19.37
CA GLU A 64 18.81 -24.83 18.02
C GLU A 64 18.93 -23.66 17.02
N VAL A 65 18.10 -22.62 17.17
CA VAL A 65 18.18 -21.41 16.32
C VAL A 65 19.49 -20.68 16.57
N LYS A 66 19.98 -20.64 17.82
CA LYS A 66 21.26 -20.03 18.18
C LYS A 66 22.46 -20.90 17.79
N GLY A 67 22.33 -22.21 17.82
CA GLY A 67 23.43 -23.15 17.62
C GLY A 67 23.65 -23.61 16.16
N SER A 68 22.62 -23.49 15.31
CA SER A 68 22.69 -24.06 13.95
C SER A 68 21.82 -23.31 12.93
N GLY A 69 22.13 -23.46 11.64
CA GLY A 69 21.32 -22.88 10.58
C GLY A 69 19.99 -23.61 10.39
N TRP A 70 18.98 -22.92 9.83
CA TRP A 70 17.63 -23.44 9.62
C TRP A 70 17.61 -24.72 8.74
N TRP A 71 18.59 -24.92 7.87
CA TRP A 71 18.69 -26.08 6.97
C TRP A 71 19.00 -27.39 7.72
N THR A 72 19.54 -27.33 8.96
CA THR A 72 19.78 -28.52 9.78
C THR A 72 18.49 -29.19 10.23
N TRP A 73 17.37 -28.48 10.18
CA TRP A 73 16.04 -29.03 10.46
C TRP A 73 15.69 -30.23 9.56
N PHE A 74 16.18 -30.25 8.32
CA PHE A 74 15.92 -31.38 7.41
C PHE A 74 16.65 -32.67 7.83
N THR A 75 17.71 -32.56 8.62
CA THR A 75 18.47 -33.71 9.13
C THR A 75 18.15 -34.05 10.60
N ASN A 76 17.77 -33.04 11.38
CA ASN A 76 17.39 -33.19 12.78
C ASN A 76 16.14 -32.32 13.03
N PRO A 77 14.93 -32.81 12.70
CA PRO A 77 13.71 -32.00 12.82
C PRO A 77 13.34 -31.82 14.31
N SER A 78 13.22 -30.57 14.71
CA SER A 78 12.67 -30.14 15.99
C SER A 78 11.51 -29.19 15.74
N PHE A 79 10.52 -29.21 16.64
CA PHE A 79 9.32 -28.41 16.46
C PHE A 79 8.78 -27.94 17.82
N THR A 80 8.54 -26.64 17.94
CA THR A 80 7.93 -26.02 19.10
C THR A 80 6.97 -24.90 18.72
N PHE A 81 5.92 -24.71 19.52
CA PHE A 81 5.06 -23.52 19.46
C PHE A 81 5.41 -22.50 20.55
N SER A 82 6.42 -22.78 21.39
CA SER A 82 6.77 -21.87 22.49
C SER A 82 7.15 -20.46 22.03
N ASN A 83 7.74 -20.32 20.83
CA ASN A 83 8.08 -19.02 20.26
C ASN A 83 6.82 -18.18 19.98
N TYR A 84 5.78 -18.80 19.44
CA TYR A 84 4.50 -18.13 19.19
C TYR A 84 3.76 -17.81 20.49
N ASP A 85 3.80 -18.72 21.46
CA ASP A 85 3.20 -18.48 22.77
C ASP A 85 3.93 -17.34 23.49
N ALA A 86 5.26 -17.34 23.51
CA ALA A 86 6.06 -16.27 24.08
C ALA A 86 5.81 -14.91 23.41
N VAL A 87 5.65 -14.89 22.08
CA VAL A 87 5.38 -13.68 21.30
C VAL A 87 3.98 -13.14 21.56
N LEU A 88 2.97 -13.99 21.67
CA LEU A 88 1.57 -13.57 21.81
C LEU A 88 1.15 -13.32 23.25
N ASN A 89 1.65 -14.14 24.20
CA ASN A 89 1.18 -14.17 25.58
C ASN A 89 2.29 -13.84 26.60
N GLY A 90 3.54 -13.68 26.15
CA GLY A 90 4.67 -13.39 27.04
C GLY A 90 4.60 -11.99 27.61
N SER A 91 4.76 -11.85 28.94
CA SER A 91 4.75 -10.56 29.65
C SER A 91 5.79 -9.55 29.12
N ASP A 92 6.90 -10.07 28.59
CA ASP A 92 8.03 -9.25 28.15
C ASP A 92 7.91 -8.83 26.67
N THR A 93 7.04 -9.49 25.90
CA THR A 93 6.90 -9.23 24.43
C THR A 93 5.63 -8.51 24.07
N ASP A 94 4.50 -8.80 24.71
CA ASP A 94 3.17 -8.19 24.52
C ASP A 94 2.86 -7.73 23.06
N LEU A 95 3.17 -8.60 22.09
CA LEU A 95 2.95 -8.27 20.69
C LEU A 95 1.48 -8.01 20.37
N ALA A 96 0.55 -8.47 21.19
CA ALA A 96 -0.86 -8.25 20.98
C ALA A 96 -1.22 -6.75 21.01
N THR A 97 -0.70 -6.01 21.99
CA THR A 97 -0.91 -4.55 22.06
C THR A 97 -0.31 -3.85 20.86
N PHE A 98 0.93 -4.17 20.48
CA PHE A 98 1.58 -3.58 19.31
C PHE A 98 0.87 -3.94 17.98
N PHE A 99 0.31 -5.15 17.91
CA PHE A 99 -0.49 -5.58 16.76
C PHE A 99 -1.79 -4.76 16.64
N ILE A 100 -2.50 -4.54 17.75
CA ILE A 100 -3.70 -3.68 17.79
C ILE A 100 -3.33 -2.25 17.41
N ASN A 101 -2.23 -1.71 17.96
CA ASN A 101 -1.72 -0.40 17.60
C ASN A 101 -1.44 -0.27 16.11
N SER A 102 -0.84 -1.31 15.48
CA SER A 102 -0.65 -1.31 14.03
C SER A 102 -1.96 -1.18 13.26
N ILE A 103 -3.04 -1.82 13.71
CA ILE A 103 -4.37 -1.67 13.10
C ILE A 103 -4.90 -0.26 13.32
N VAL A 104 -4.81 0.25 14.56
CA VAL A 104 -5.28 1.60 14.94
C VAL A 104 -4.52 2.70 14.17
N ILE A 105 -3.24 2.49 13.90
CA ILE A 105 -2.43 3.39 13.07
C ILE A 105 -2.82 3.27 11.60
N THR A 106 -2.86 2.05 11.08
CA THR A 106 -2.97 1.82 9.64
C THR A 106 -4.33 2.21 9.08
N LEU A 107 -5.43 1.85 9.74
CA LEU A 107 -6.76 2.13 9.20
C LEU A 107 -7.03 3.62 8.99
N PRO A 108 -6.84 4.53 9.97
CA PRO A 108 -7.01 5.96 9.73
C PRO A 108 -6.00 6.52 8.72
N SER A 109 -4.74 6.08 8.78
CA SER A 109 -3.67 6.52 7.86
C SER A 109 -3.88 6.06 6.41
N VAL A 110 -4.80 5.15 6.16
CA VAL A 110 -5.27 4.76 4.81
C VAL A 110 -6.53 5.53 4.44
N VAL A 111 -7.53 5.52 5.31
CA VAL A 111 -8.86 6.07 4.99
C VAL A 111 -8.82 7.59 4.83
N ILE A 112 -8.11 8.30 5.73
CA ILE A 112 -8.04 9.77 5.70
C ILE A 112 -7.44 10.28 4.39
N PRO A 113 -6.18 9.90 4.01
CA PRO A 113 -5.57 10.45 2.81
C PRO A 113 -6.28 10.00 1.53
N ILE A 114 -6.80 8.78 1.45
CA ILE A 114 -7.53 8.32 0.27
C ILE A 114 -8.82 9.10 0.08
N THR A 115 -9.57 9.34 1.15
CA THR A 115 -10.80 10.14 1.09
C THR A 115 -10.51 11.56 0.62
N LEU A 116 -9.54 12.22 1.26
CA LEU A 116 -9.13 13.57 0.89
C LEU A 116 -8.58 13.65 -0.53
N ALA A 117 -7.73 12.70 -0.93
CA ALA A 117 -7.17 12.64 -2.26
C ALA A 117 -8.23 12.39 -3.34
N THR A 118 -9.21 11.54 -3.06
CA THR A 118 -10.31 11.28 -4.01
C THR A 118 -11.15 12.54 -4.24
N MET A 119 -11.47 13.28 -3.17
CA MET A 119 -12.19 14.55 -3.27
C MET A 119 -11.36 15.62 -4.00
N ALA A 120 -10.07 15.75 -3.67
CA ALA A 120 -9.18 16.70 -4.33
C ALA A 120 -8.97 16.36 -5.82
N ALA A 121 -8.77 15.08 -6.13
CA ALA A 121 -8.63 14.61 -7.51
C ALA A 121 -9.88 14.93 -8.34
N TYR A 122 -11.07 14.77 -7.77
CA TYR A 122 -12.32 15.17 -8.41
C TYR A 122 -12.36 16.69 -8.68
N ALA A 123 -11.98 17.50 -7.69
CA ALA A 123 -11.95 18.95 -7.86
C ALA A 123 -10.97 19.35 -8.96
N PHE A 124 -9.77 18.80 -8.99
CA PHE A 124 -8.77 19.07 -10.04
C PHE A 124 -9.18 18.56 -11.42
N ALA A 125 -9.88 17.44 -11.52
CA ALA A 125 -10.28 16.86 -12.81
C ALA A 125 -11.53 17.55 -13.40
N TRP A 126 -12.55 17.83 -12.59
CA TRP A 126 -13.91 18.13 -13.04
C TRP A 126 -14.46 19.49 -12.62
N MET A 127 -13.78 20.21 -11.71
CA MET A 127 -14.20 21.55 -11.32
C MET A 127 -13.33 22.61 -11.96
N LYS A 128 -13.93 23.77 -12.23
CA LYS A 128 -13.21 24.95 -12.76
C LYS A 128 -13.05 25.96 -11.64
N PHE A 129 -11.83 26.27 -11.27
CA PHE A 129 -11.49 27.33 -10.33
C PHE A 129 -10.16 28.00 -10.70
N PRO A 130 -9.94 29.26 -10.29
CA PRO A 130 -8.70 29.98 -10.62
C PRO A 130 -7.50 29.32 -9.96
N GLY A 131 -6.38 29.21 -10.67
CA GLY A 131 -5.15 28.62 -10.15
C GLY A 131 -5.12 27.08 -10.07
N ARG A 132 -6.16 26.39 -10.55
CA ARG A 132 -6.29 24.92 -10.48
C ARG A 132 -5.03 24.20 -10.94
N ASP A 133 -4.55 24.51 -12.13
CA ASP A 133 -3.45 23.77 -12.75
C ASP A 133 -2.11 24.07 -12.03
N THR A 134 -1.90 25.33 -11.61
CA THR A 134 -0.73 25.71 -10.81
C THR A 134 -0.73 25.02 -9.44
N LEU A 135 -1.89 24.98 -8.77
CA LEU A 135 -2.03 24.30 -7.48
C LEU A 135 -1.79 22.79 -7.63
N PHE A 136 -2.34 22.17 -8.69
CA PHE A 136 -2.12 20.74 -8.96
C PHE A 136 -0.63 20.43 -9.15
N VAL A 137 0.07 21.22 -9.97
CA VAL A 137 1.52 21.08 -10.17
C VAL A 137 2.28 21.32 -8.88
N GLY A 138 1.89 22.33 -8.09
CA GLY A 138 2.50 22.62 -6.79
C GLY A 138 2.35 21.47 -5.78
N VAL A 139 1.16 20.87 -5.69
CA VAL A 139 0.91 19.69 -4.83
C VAL A 139 1.76 18.52 -5.30
N PHE A 140 1.82 18.25 -6.60
CA PHE A 140 2.65 17.16 -7.12
C PHE A 140 4.15 17.39 -6.90
N ALA A 141 4.61 18.66 -7.03
CA ALA A 141 6.02 19.01 -6.78
C ALA A 141 6.46 18.72 -5.34
N MET A 142 5.55 18.75 -4.35
CA MET A 142 5.86 18.38 -2.97
C MET A 142 6.35 16.93 -2.85
N GLN A 143 5.99 16.05 -3.79
CA GLN A 143 6.48 14.65 -3.81
C GLN A 143 8.00 14.55 -4.01
N ILE A 144 8.65 15.59 -4.54
CA ILE A 144 10.09 15.62 -4.78
C ILE A 144 10.86 15.75 -3.45
N VAL A 145 10.23 16.32 -2.42
CA VAL A 145 10.87 16.53 -1.12
C VAL A 145 10.99 15.19 -0.38
N PRO A 146 12.20 14.75 -0.01
CA PRO A 146 12.36 13.50 0.74
C PRO A 146 11.65 13.58 2.09
N ILE A 147 10.91 12.53 2.44
CA ILE A 147 10.15 12.44 3.70
C ILE A 147 11.06 12.69 4.90
N GLN A 148 12.29 12.14 4.88
CA GLN A 148 13.27 12.27 5.96
C GLN A 148 13.65 13.73 6.29
N VAL A 149 13.70 14.58 5.28
CA VAL A 149 14.01 16.01 5.45
C VAL A 149 12.85 16.75 6.13
N THR A 150 11.62 16.33 5.89
CA THR A 150 10.42 16.97 6.42
C THR A 150 10.07 16.52 7.84
N MET A 151 10.63 15.40 8.31
CA MET A 151 10.26 14.83 9.62
C MET A 151 10.57 15.78 10.79
N ILE A 152 11.76 16.36 10.85
CA ILE A 152 12.15 17.24 11.96
C ILE A 152 11.32 18.54 11.99
N PRO A 153 11.16 19.27 10.87
CA PRO A 153 10.28 20.44 10.84
C PRO A 153 8.83 20.12 11.21
N LEU A 154 8.31 18.97 10.73
CA LEU A 154 6.94 18.55 11.02
C LEU A 154 6.78 18.17 12.50
N LEU A 155 7.73 17.45 13.08
CA LEU A 155 7.73 17.15 14.52
C LEU A 155 7.78 18.43 15.36
N SER A 156 8.63 19.40 14.99
CA SER A 156 8.68 20.69 15.65
C SER A 156 7.34 21.43 15.60
N LEU A 157 6.64 21.36 14.45
CA LEU A 157 5.29 21.91 14.31
C LEU A 157 4.26 21.21 15.22
N TYR A 158 4.38 19.92 15.44
CA TYR A 158 3.48 19.16 16.31
C TYR A 158 3.73 19.45 17.79
N VAL A 159 4.98 19.53 18.18
CA VAL A 159 5.38 19.79 19.60
C VAL A 159 5.12 21.24 19.99
N SER A 160 5.40 22.19 19.10
CA SER A 160 5.30 23.63 19.35
C SER A 160 4.56 24.31 18.19
N PRO A 161 3.23 24.12 18.09
CA PRO A 161 2.46 24.78 17.04
C PRO A 161 2.50 26.29 17.17
N PRO A 162 2.46 27.04 16.05
CA PRO A 162 2.44 28.50 16.08
C PRO A 162 1.12 29.03 16.67
N PHE A 163 1.10 30.33 16.99
CA PHE A 163 -0.09 31.05 17.46
C PHE A 163 -0.65 30.58 18.82
N GLY A 164 0.15 29.93 19.66
CA GLY A 164 -0.27 29.46 20.98
C GLY A 164 -1.27 28.30 20.96
N LEU A 165 -1.34 27.57 19.84
CA LEU A 165 -2.14 26.36 19.76
C LEU A 165 -1.55 25.27 20.67
N PRO A 166 -2.40 24.38 21.23
CA PRO A 166 -1.92 23.27 22.06
C PRO A 166 -1.05 22.30 21.23
N SER A 167 -0.10 21.64 21.88
CA SER A 167 0.71 20.58 21.29
C SER A 167 -0.19 19.47 20.72
N LEU A 168 0.16 18.99 19.55
CA LEU A 168 -0.48 17.82 18.92
C LEU A 168 0.26 16.52 19.25
N ALA A 169 1.43 16.61 19.87
CA ALA A 169 2.28 15.49 20.25
C ALA A 169 2.11 15.14 21.73
N GLY A 170 2.31 13.85 22.05
CA GLY A 170 2.27 13.34 23.42
C GLY A 170 0.95 12.66 23.78
N SER A 171 0.94 11.94 24.91
CA SER A 171 -0.20 11.16 25.39
C SER A 171 -1.42 12.00 25.77
N GLU A 172 -1.18 13.24 26.18
CA GLU A 172 -2.24 14.20 26.57
C GLU A 172 -2.88 14.90 25.37
N ALA A 173 -2.29 14.76 24.16
CA ALA A 173 -2.82 15.35 22.96
C ALA A 173 -4.04 14.57 22.44
N PHE A 174 -4.81 15.21 21.55
CA PHE A 174 -5.93 14.55 20.89
C PHE A 174 -5.49 13.24 20.22
N GLY A 175 -6.21 12.16 20.52
CA GLY A 175 -5.88 10.82 20.00
C GLY A 175 -4.72 10.12 20.71
N GLY A 176 -4.29 10.58 21.89
CA GLY A 176 -3.34 9.89 22.77
C GLY A 176 -1.97 9.61 22.13
N GLY A 177 -1.53 10.45 21.18
CA GLY A 177 -0.27 10.26 20.45
C GLY A 177 -0.42 9.59 19.08
N PHE A 178 -1.53 8.91 18.77
CA PHE A 178 -1.78 8.35 17.43
C PHE A 178 -2.01 9.44 16.37
N TYR A 179 -2.54 10.59 16.76
CA TYR A 179 -2.92 11.64 15.83
C TYR A 179 -1.76 12.15 14.97
N THR A 180 -0.58 12.33 15.57
CA THR A 180 0.64 12.77 14.86
C THR A 180 1.08 11.76 13.82
N ILE A 181 0.93 10.46 14.12
CA ILE A 181 1.25 9.38 13.18
C ILE A 181 0.25 9.36 12.01
N TRP A 182 -1.08 9.44 12.31
CA TRP A 182 -2.11 9.47 11.27
C TRP A 182 -1.96 10.66 10.34
N LEU A 183 -1.72 11.85 10.92
CA LEU A 183 -1.58 13.08 10.15
C LEU A 183 -0.31 13.06 9.29
N SER A 184 0.81 12.58 9.83
CA SER A 184 2.06 12.47 9.09
C SER A 184 1.94 11.53 7.89
N HIS A 185 1.41 10.33 8.08
CA HIS A 185 1.16 9.41 6.97
C HIS A 185 0.19 10.00 5.94
N SER A 186 -0.81 10.74 6.39
CA SER A 186 -1.76 11.40 5.49
C SER A 186 -1.09 12.50 4.66
N ILE A 187 -0.29 13.37 5.29
CA ILE A 187 0.44 14.44 4.61
C ILE A 187 1.39 13.87 3.55
N PHE A 188 2.13 12.82 3.89
CA PHE A 188 3.09 12.20 2.96
C PHE A 188 2.42 11.47 1.81
N ALA A 189 1.24 10.89 2.03
CA ALA A 189 0.50 10.15 0.99
C ALA A 189 -0.23 11.06 0.00
N LEU A 190 -0.73 12.23 0.46
CA LEU A 190 -1.65 13.07 -0.31
C LEU A 190 -1.14 13.48 -1.69
N PRO A 191 0.11 13.96 -1.90
CA PRO A 191 0.54 14.43 -3.22
C PRO A 191 0.48 13.32 -4.27
N LEU A 192 1.01 12.14 -3.97
CA LEU A 192 0.99 11.00 -4.89
C LEU A 192 -0.42 10.46 -5.10
N ALA A 193 -1.20 10.35 -4.02
CA ALA A 193 -2.57 9.86 -4.09
C ALA A 193 -3.46 10.75 -4.96
N ILE A 194 -3.37 12.08 -4.80
CA ILE A 194 -4.09 13.06 -5.62
C ILE A 194 -3.69 12.91 -7.09
N TYR A 195 -2.38 12.83 -7.37
CA TYR A 195 -1.87 12.69 -8.73
C TYR A 195 -2.39 11.42 -9.41
N LEU A 196 -2.28 10.28 -8.76
CA LEU A 196 -2.72 9.00 -9.32
C LEU A 196 -4.23 8.98 -9.55
N LEU A 197 -5.03 9.35 -8.55
CA LEU A 197 -6.48 9.35 -8.66
C LEU A 197 -6.99 10.38 -9.69
N HIS A 198 -6.35 11.55 -9.80
CA HIS A 198 -6.65 12.54 -10.83
C HIS A 198 -6.45 11.97 -12.24
N ASN A 199 -5.35 11.25 -12.48
CA ASN A 199 -5.09 10.63 -13.79
C ASN A 199 -6.16 9.61 -14.14
N PHE A 200 -6.55 8.74 -13.20
CA PHE A 200 -7.65 7.80 -13.42
C PHE A 200 -8.99 8.49 -13.65
N MET A 201 -9.30 9.58 -12.92
CA MET A 201 -10.53 10.35 -13.14
C MET A 201 -10.61 10.98 -14.51
N LYS A 202 -9.46 11.39 -15.08
CA LYS A 202 -9.40 11.93 -16.44
C LYS A 202 -9.59 10.90 -17.56
N GLU A 203 -9.47 9.62 -17.25
CA GLU A 203 -9.75 8.54 -18.20
C GLU A 203 -11.26 8.23 -18.34
N ILE A 204 -12.09 8.73 -17.39
CA ILE A 204 -13.54 8.58 -17.45
C ILE A 204 -14.10 9.47 -18.57
N PRO A 205 -14.92 8.92 -19.49
CA PRO A 205 -15.50 9.67 -20.60
C PRO A 205 -16.30 10.89 -20.13
N THR A 206 -16.06 12.05 -20.76
CA THR A 206 -16.74 13.33 -20.44
C THR A 206 -18.24 13.26 -20.66
N GLU A 207 -18.67 12.44 -21.62
CA GLU A 207 -20.06 12.24 -22.01
C GLU A 207 -20.93 11.76 -20.85
N LEU A 208 -20.36 10.94 -19.94
CA LEU A 208 -21.08 10.46 -18.74
C LEU A 208 -21.40 11.62 -17.79
N VAL A 209 -20.46 12.55 -17.64
CA VAL A 209 -20.62 13.72 -16.75
C VAL A 209 -21.57 14.73 -17.39
N GLU A 210 -21.47 14.92 -18.70
CA GLU A 210 -22.31 15.84 -19.46
C GLU A 210 -23.78 15.36 -19.45
N ALA A 211 -24.03 14.07 -19.70
CA ALA A 211 -25.36 13.47 -19.60
C ALA A 211 -25.96 13.67 -18.20
N ALA A 212 -25.20 13.38 -17.16
CA ALA A 212 -25.66 13.60 -15.79
C ALA A 212 -26.00 15.08 -15.47
N ARG A 213 -25.24 16.01 -16.04
CA ARG A 213 -25.55 17.46 -15.90
C ARG A 213 -26.82 17.86 -16.64
N VAL A 214 -27.08 17.30 -17.82
CA VAL A 214 -28.33 17.51 -18.55
C VAL A 214 -29.53 17.00 -17.72
N ASP A 215 -29.32 15.88 -17.00
CA ASP A 215 -30.32 15.33 -16.05
C ASP A 215 -30.42 16.12 -14.72
N GLY A 216 -29.74 17.27 -14.61
CA GLY A 216 -29.77 18.14 -13.45
C GLY A 216 -28.94 17.68 -12.25
N ALA A 217 -28.00 16.76 -12.43
CA ALA A 217 -27.12 16.31 -11.35
C ALA A 217 -26.06 17.36 -11.01
N GLY A 218 -26.03 17.78 -9.76
CA GLY A 218 -24.94 18.61 -9.20
C GLY A 218 -23.67 17.81 -8.91
N HIS A 219 -22.57 18.52 -8.60
CA HIS A 219 -21.25 17.93 -8.36
C HIS A 219 -21.25 16.80 -7.32
N VAL A 220 -21.96 16.95 -6.20
CA VAL A 220 -22.05 15.93 -5.14
C VAL A 220 -22.68 14.64 -5.67
N ARG A 221 -23.77 14.74 -6.47
CA ARG A 221 -24.44 13.58 -7.04
C ARG A 221 -23.57 12.88 -8.07
N ILE A 222 -22.89 13.63 -8.94
CA ILE A 222 -21.94 13.11 -9.93
C ILE A 222 -20.79 12.39 -9.22
N PHE A 223 -20.19 13.04 -8.23
CA PHE A 223 -19.11 12.43 -7.44
C PHE A 223 -19.53 11.12 -6.78
N ALA A 224 -20.62 11.14 -6.00
CA ALA A 224 -21.00 9.99 -5.18
C ALA A 224 -21.61 8.83 -6.00
N ARG A 225 -22.35 9.12 -7.08
CA ARG A 225 -23.12 8.10 -7.82
C ARG A 225 -22.47 7.65 -9.13
N ILE A 226 -21.53 8.43 -9.68
CA ILE A 226 -20.87 8.11 -10.94
C ILE A 226 -19.38 7.91 -10.70
N MET A 227 -18.68 8.92 -10.17
CA MET A 227 -17.22 8.87 -10.05
C MET A 227 -16.74 7.84 -9.04
N LEU A 228 -17.25 7.83 -7.81
CA LEU A 228 -16.81 6.86 -6.79
C LEU A 228 -16.99 5.40 -7.23
N PRO A 229 -18.15 4.96 -7.77
CA PRO A 229 -18.31 3.60 -8.26
C PRO A 229 -17.33 3.23 -9.38
N LEU A 230 -17.12 4.13 -10.35
CA LEU A 230 -16.18 3.91 -11.46
C LEU A 230 -14.72 3.87 -10.98
N MET A 231 -14.39 4.66 -9.97
CA MET A 231 -13.05 4.75 -9.38
C MET A 231 -12.75 3.65 -8.36
N THR A 232 -13.73 2.83 -7.98
CA THR A 232 -13.55 1.79 -6.94
C THR A 232 -12.32 0.91 -7.17
N PRO A 233 -12.00 0.41 -8.39
CA PRO A 233 -10.80 -0.39 -8.60
C PRO A 233 -9.50 0.38 -8.34
N SER A 234 -9.42 1.64 -8.77
CA SER A 234 -8.23 2.48 -8.60
C SER A 234 -8.06 2.91 -7.13
N ILE A 235 -9.16 3.25 -6.46
CA ILE A 235 -9.17 3.57 -5.02
C ILE A 235 -8.74 2.35 -4.21
N ALA A 236 -9.24 1.16 -4.53
CA ALA A 236 -8.87 -0.08 -3.85
C ALA A 236 -7.39 -0.43 -4.08
N ALA A 237 -6.88 -0.27 -5.31
CA ALA A 237 -5.47 -0.50 -5.61
C ALA A 237 -4.57 0.45 -4.81
N LEU A 238 -4.88 1.75 -4.81
CA LEU A 238 -4.16 2.74 -4.00
C LEU A 238 -4.27 2.43 -2.50
N GLY A 239 -5.46 1.99 -2.03
CA GLY A 239 -5.69 1.59 -0.66
C GLY A 239 -4.80 0.44 -0.21
N ILE A 240 -4.58 -0.57 -1.07
CA ILE A 240 -3.66 -1.67 -0.78
C ILE A 240 -2.21 -1.15 -0.65
N PHE A 241 -1.76 -0.30 -1.57
CA PHE A 241 -0.41 0.27 -1.51
C PHE A 241 -0.21 1.10 -0.24
N GLN A 242 -1.16 1.99 0.07
CA GLN A 242 -1.10 2.81 1.27
C GLN A 242 -1.15 1.96 2.53
N PHE A 243 -1.99 0.91 2.56
CA PHE A 243 -2.04 -0.04 3.66
C PHE A 243 -0.69 -0.72 3.89
N LEU A 244 -0.10 -1.28 2.83
CA LEU A 244 1.20 -1.97 2.93
C LEU A 244 2.32 -1.00 3.34
N TRP A 245 2.28 0.22 2.85
CA TRP A 245 3.26 1.23 3.24
C TRP A 245 3.18 1.57 4.72
N VAL A 246 1.98 1.88 5.23
CA VAL A 246 1.80 2.22 6.65
C VAL A 246 2.03 1.02 7.56
N TRP A 247 1.53 -0.17 7.19
CA TRP A 247 1.69 -1.38 7.98
C TRP A 247 3.16 -1.77 8.21
N ASN A 248 3.99 -1.57 7.19
CA ASN A 248 5.43 -1.90 7.25
C ASN A 248 6.29 -0.71 7.69
N ASP A 249 5.68 0.43 8.03
CA ASP A 249 6.44 1.60 8.44
C ASP A 249 7.03 1.42 9.84
N LEU A 250 8.26 1.84 9.99
CA LEU A 250 8.98 1.94 11.25
C LEU A 250 9.34 3.39 11.56
N LEU A 251 9.76 4.14 10.54
CA LEU A 251 10.42 5.42 10.70
C LEU A 251 9.46 6.52 11.15
N VAL A 252 8.30 6.63 10.51
CA VAL A 252 7.26 7.61 10.88
C VAL A 252 6.77 7.34 12.29
N ALA A 253 6.55 6.06 12.63
CA ALA A 253 6.11 5.67 13.96
C ALA A 253 7.15 5.99 15.04
N LEU A 254 8.44 5.74 14.81
CA LEU A 254 9.51 6.08 15.76
C LEU A 254 9.61 7.59 16.00
N VAL A 255 9.54 8.39 14.92
CA VAL A 255 9.70 9.85 15.02
C VAL A 255 8.47 10.49 15.66
N PHE A 256 7.27 10.17 15.20
CA PHE A 256 6.06 10.86 15.63
C PHE A 256 5.32 10.21 16.80
N GLY A 257 5.61 8.94 17.10
CA GLY A 257 5.18 8.26 18.33
C GLY A 257 5.98 8.68 19.57
N GLY A 258 7.14 9.36 19.38
CA GLY A 258 7.93 9.92 20.46
C GLY A 258 8.51 8.87 21.43
N GLY A 259 8.66 7.62 21.02
CA GLY A 259 9.15 6.53 21.89
C GLY A 259 8.09 6.03 22.88
N ASN A 260 6.85 6.48 22.79
CA ASN A 260 5.77 5.99 23.63
C ASN A 260 5.33 4.60 23.18
N LEU A 261 5.53 3.58 24.03
CA LEU A 261 5.18 2.20 23.74
C LEU A 261 3.66 2.00 23.56
N ASP A 262 2.83 2.81 24.24
CA ASP A 262 1.37 2.70 24.16
C ASP A 262 0.81 2.96 22.76
N VAL A 263 1.56 3.69 21.93
CA VAL A 263 1.18 4.02 20.55
C VAL A 263 2.12 3.40 19.49
N SER A 264 3.07 2.61 19.93
CA SER A 264 4.06 2.00 19.02
C SER A 264 3.44 0.85 18.22
N PRO A 265 3.68 0.77 16.90
CA PRO A 265 3.23 -0.33 16.07
C PRO A 265 4.10 -1.58 16.23
N LEU A 266 3.64 -2.68 15.67
CA LEU A 266 4.32 -3.97 15.67
C LEU A 266 5.73 -3.92 15.08
N THR A 267 5.96 -3.09 14.08
CA THR A 267 7.28 -2.89 13.44
C THR A 267 8.33 -2.37 14.42
N VAL A 268 7.95 -1.48 15.35
CA VAL A 268 8.86 -1.00 16.41
C VAL A 268 9.25 -2.15 17.32
N ARG A 269 8.28 -2.96 17.77
CA ARG A 269 8.56 -4.08 18.65
C ARG A 269 9.40 -5.17 17.97
N LEU A 270 9.13 -5.48 16.72
CA LEU A 270 9.96 -6.40 15.93
C LEU A 270 11.39 -5.91 15.76
N ALA A 271 11.57 -4.60 15.57
CA ALA A 271 12.91 -4.00 15.49
C ALA A 271 13.66 -4.13 16.83
N GLU A 272 12.98 -3.97 17.96
CA GLU A 272 13.57 -4.20 19.30
C GLU A 272 13.96 -5.67 19.51
N LEU A 273 13.10 -6.65 19.13
CA LEU A 273 13.41 -8.08 19.21
C LEU A 273 14.61 -8.46 18.31
N SER A 274 14.86 -7.74 17.22
CA SER A 274 16.05 -8.01 16.42
C SER A 274 17.33 -7.71 17.16
N GLY A 275 17.29 -6.77 18.13
CA GLY A 275 18.38 -6.39 19.01
C GLY A 275 19.69 -6.05 18.29
N THR A 276 20.72 -5.70 19.05
CA THR A 276 22.05 -5.42 18.49
C THR A 276 22.85 -6.68 18.16
N ARG A 277 22.46 -7.86 18.69
CA ARG A 277 23.20 -9.12 18.58
C ARG A 277 22.37 -10.28 18.05
N GLY A 278 21.09 -10.07 17.67
CA GLY A 278 20.21 -11.12 17.16
C GLY A 278 19.94 -12.26 18.17
N GLN A 279 19.92 -11.95 19.46
CA GLN A 279 19.76 -12.95 20.51
C GLN A 279 18.36 -13.62 20.48
N ASP A 280 17.33 -12.85 20.10
CA ASP A 280 15.93 -13.29 20.09
C ASP A 280 15.43 -13.62 18.68
N TRP A 281 16.32 -14.15 17.85
CA TRP A 281 16.03 -14.47 16.44
C TRP A 281 14.87 -15.45 16.28
N HIS A 282 14.65 -16.36 17.23
CA HIS A 282 13.52 -17.27 17.27
C HIS A 282 12.19 -16.54 17.50
N LEU A 283 12.16 -15.56 18.42
CA LEU A 283 10.98 -14.71 18.66
C LEU A 283 10.73 -13.75 17.50
N LEU A 284 11.79 -13.13 16.96
CA LEU A 284 11.69 -12.28 15.79
C LEU A 284 11.08 -13.04 14.60
N SER A 285 11.51 -14.27 14.35
CA SER A 285 10.97 -15.10 13.28
C SER A 285 9.47 -15.39 13.48
N ALA A 286 9.05 -15.77 14.68
CA ALA A 286 7.64 -16.00 15.01
C ALA A 286 6.81 -14.71 14.90
N GLY A 287 7.31 -13.59 15.46
CA GLY A 287 6.67 -12.29 15.38
C GLY A 287 6.53 -11.77 13.94
N ALA A 288 7.54 -11.99 13.10
CA ALA A 288 7.48 -11.65 11.69
C ALA A 288 6.34 -12.39 10.96
N PHE A 289 6.14 -13.69 11.24
CA PHE A 289 5.01 -14.44 10.67
C PHE A 289 3.65 -14.00 11.21
N VAL A 290 3.56 -13.64 12.49
CA VAL A 290 2.35 -13.02 13.05
C VAL A 290 2.04 -11.70 12.31
N SER A 291 3.06 -10.89 12.03
CA SER A 291 2.87 -9.61 11.33
C SER A 291 2.41 -9.75 9.88
N LEU A 292 2.71 -10.88 9.22
CA LEU A 292 2.31 -11.14 7.83
C LEU A 292 0.82 -11.50 7.68
N ILE A 293 0.14 -11.92 8.75
CA ILE A 293 -1.25 -12.41 8.67
C ILE A 293 -2.19 -11.35 8.09
N ILE A 294 -2.15 -10.13 8.61
CA ILE A 294 -3.07 -9.06 8.17
C ILE A 294 -2.76 -8.58 6.75
N PRO A 295 -1.51 -8.27 6.36
CA PRO A 295 -1.17 -7.97 4.98
C PRO A 295 -1.62 -9.05 4.00
N LEU A 296 -1.46 -10.32 4.36
CA LEU A 296 -1.88 -11.44 3.52
C LEU A 296 -3.40 -11.49 3.35
N ILE A 297 -4.16 -11.32 4.45
CA ILE A 297 -5.63 -11.26 4.40
C ILE A 297 -6.08 -10.09 3.53
N VAL A 298 -5.52 -8.90 3.72
CA VAL A 298 -5.85 -7.70 2.94
C VAL A 298 -5.53 -7.91 1.46
N PHE A 299 -4.35 -8.42 1.15
CA PHE A 299 -3.95 -8.71 -0.23
C PHE A 299 -4.87 -9.73 -0.90
N LEU A 300 -5.11 -10.88 -0.27
CA LEU A 300 -5.97 -11.93 -0.82
C LEU A 300 -7.42 -11.47 -1.01
N SER A 301 -7.92 -10.64 -0.10
CA SER A 301 -9.28 -10.09 -0.19
C SER A 301 -9.44 -9.09 -1.34
N LEU A 302 -8.40 -8.30 -1.61
CA LEU A 302 -8.44 -7.19 -2.55
C LEU A 302 -7.67 -7.44 -3.86
N GLN A 303 -6.99 -8.58 -4.03
CA GLN A 303 -6.15 -8.89 -5.19
C GLN A 303 -6.87 -8.72 -6.54
N ARG A 304 -8.17 -9.03 -6.61
CA ARG A 304 -8.98 -8.85 -7.82
C ARG A 304 -9.07 -7.39 -8.28
N TYR A 305 -9.07 -6.45 -7.35
CA TYR A 305 -9.08 -5.01 -7.66
C TYR A 305 -7.68 -4.53 -8.05
N PHE A 306 -6.65 -5.06 -7.40
CA PHE A 306 -5.25 -4.77 -7.71
C PHE A 306 -4.90 -5.13 -9.17
N VAL A 307 -5.23 -6.35 -9.60
CA VAL A 307 -4.98 -6.80 -10.98
C VAL A 307 -5.74 -5.94 -11.99
N ARG A 308 -7.01 -5.60 -11.72
CA ARG A 308 -7.80 -4.74 -12.61
C ARG A 308 -7.27 -3.29 -12.66
N GLY A 309 -6.85 -2.74 -11.52
CA GLY A 309 -6.29 -1.39 -11.45
C GLY A 309 -4.97 -1.24 -12.21
N LEU A 310 -4.07 -2.23 -12.12
CA LEU A 310 -2.81 -2.25 -12.87
C LEU A 310 -3.01 -2.41 -14.37
N LEU A 311 -3.96 -3.26 -14.78
CA LEU A 311 -4.25 -3.51 -16.19
C LEU A 311 -4.95 -2.32 -16.86
N ALA A 312 -5.79 -1.57 -16.14
CA ALA A 312 -6.44 -0.37 -16.67
C ALA A 312 -5.42 0.70 -17.09
N GLY A 313 -4.29 0.84 -16.37
CA GLY A 313 -3.19 1.75 -16.73
C GLY A 313 -2.26 1.24 -17.84
N SER A 314 -2.28 -0.06 -18.17
CA SER A 314 -1.36 -0.68 -19.13
C SER A 314 -1.91 -0.85 -20.54
N VAL A 315 -3.23 -0.74 -20.74
CA VAL A 315 -3.88 -0.88 -22.05
C VAL A 315 -4.02 0.49 -22.73
N LYS A 316 -2.89 1.14 -23.01
CA LYS A 316 -2.76 2.18 -24.02
C LYS A 316 -1.94 1.61 -25.16
N GLY A 317 -2.61 0.88 -26.06
CA GLY A 317 -2.07 0.44 -27.31
C GLY A 317 -3.09 0.63 -28.41
#